data_71ce4fa04f8cbb7a469d62d106188126
#
_entry.id   71ce4fa04f8cbb7a469d62d106188126
#
_cell.length_a   1.000
_cell.length_b   1.000
_cell.length_c   1.000
_cell.angle_alpha   90.00
_cell.angle_beta   90.00
_cell.angle_gamma   90.00
#
_symmetry.space_group_name_H-M   'P 1'
#
loop_
_entity.id
_entity.type
_entity.pdbx_description
1 polymer ?
#
loop_
_entity_poly.entity_id
_entity_poly.type
_entity_poly.pdbx_seq_one_letter_code
_entity_poly.pdbx_strand_id
1 'polypeptide(L)'
;TPVISSAASDVYKRQIAFRVSWVDDKGEIWVNRGYRIQMNSAIGPYKGGLRFHPSVNLSILKFLAFEQVFKNSLTTLPMGGGKGGSDFDPKGRSENEIMRFCQAFMTELYRHIGPDTDVPAGDIGVGGREIGYMYGQYRKLANEFTGVLTGKGMSWGGSLIRPCLLYTSDA
;
A
#
# COMPACT_ATOMS: atom_id res chain seq x y z
N THR A 1 -10.57 -12.54 -30.14
CA THR A 1 -10.55 -12.82 -28.68
C THR A 1 -9.34 -12.25 -27.94
N PRO A 2 -8.07 -12.19 -28.46
CA PRO A 2 -6.97 -11.59 -27.68
C PRO A 2 -7.07 -10.07 -27.52
N VAL A 3 -7.75 -9.36 -28.40
CA VAL A 3 -7.89 -7.89 -28.36
C VAL A 3 -8.82 -7.43 -27.23
N ILE A 4 -9.85 -8.20 -26.91
CA ILE A 4 -10.81 -7.86 -25.84
C ILE A 4 -10.15 -8.02 -24.46
N SER A 5 -9.29 -9.01 -24.27
CA SER A 5 -8.60 -9.21 -23.00
C SER A 5 -7.55 -8.11 -22.72
N SER A 6 -6.88 -7.60 -23.74
CA SER A 6 -5.93 -6.50 -23.63
C SER A 6 -6.63 -5.17 -23.32
N ALA A 7 -7.71 -4.85 -24.03
CA ALA A 7 -8.51 -3.66 -23.75
C ALA A 7 -9.16 -3.68 -22.36
N ALA A 8 -9.66 -4.82 -21.90
CA ALA A 8 -10.21 -4.96 -20.55
C ALA A 8 -9.14 -4.79 -19.47
N SER A 9 -7.92 -5.29 -19.69
CA SER A 9 -6.83 -5.08 -18.74
C SER A 9 -6.36 -3.62 -18.67
N ASP A 10 -6.46 -2.87 -19.74
CA ASP A 10 -6.08 -1.46 -19.78
C ASP A 10 -7.14 -0.53 -19.14
N VAL A 11 -8.42 -0.87 -19.26
CA VAL A 11 -9.53 -0.10 -18.67
C VAL A 11 -9.52 -0.09 -17.15
N TYR A 12 -9.07 -1.16 -16.50
CA TYR A 12 -9.05 -1.30 -15.03
C TYR A 12 -7.73 -0.93 -14.37
N LYS A 13 -6.74 -0.50 -15.14
CA LYS A 13 -5.40 -0.20 -14.67
C LYS A 13 -5.22 1.28 -14.39
N ARG A 14 -5.10 1.65 -13.12
CA ARG A 14 -4.79 3.02 -12.69
C ARG A 14 -3.40 3.07 -12.07
N GLN A 15 -2.68 4.14 -12.39
CA GLN A 15 -1.37 4.44 -11.84
C GLN A 15 -1.44 5.79 -11.15
N ILE A 16 -1.21 5.80 -9.86
CA ILE A 16 -1.20 7.00 -9.04
C ILE A 16 0.25 7.23 -8.63
N ALA A 17 0.78 8.40 -8.95
CA ALA A 17 2.11 8.83 -8.53
C ALA A 17 2.00 10.20 -7.85
N PHE A 18 2.64 10.34 -6.71
CA PHE A 18 2.58 11.57 -5.91
C PHE A 18 3.90 11.83 -5.20
N ARG A 19 4.08 13.06 -4.74
CA ARG A 19 5.21 13.46 -3.91
C ARG A 19 4.83 13.31 -2.45
N VAL A 20 5.78 12.83 -1.65
CA VAL A 20 5.65 12.71 -0.20
C VAL A 20 6.68 13.64 0.43
N SER A 21 6.24 14.80 0.86
CA SER A 21 7.10 15.78 1.55
C SER A 21 6.99 15.59 3.05
N TRP A 22 8.10 15.46 3.72
CA TRP A 22 8.16 15.26 5.17
C TRP A 22 9.40 15.91 5.76
N VAL A 23 9.44 16.10 7.08
CA VAL A 23 10.53 16.78 7.80
C VAL A 23 11.25 15.77 8.68
N ASP A 24 12.56 15.74 8.65
CA ASP A 24 13.39 14.91 9.53
C ASP A 24 13.52 15.50 10.94
N ASP A 25 14.27 14.83 11.81
CA ASP A 25 14.46 15.26 13.20
C ASP A 25 15.36 16.50 13.31
N LYS A 26 16.07 16.88 12.25
CA LYS A 26 16.89 18.08 12.17
C LYS A 26 16.13 19.28 11.62
N GLY A 27 14.88 19.09 11.18
CA GLY A 27 14.08 20.14 10.56
C GLY A 27 14.30 20.26 9.04
N GLU A 28 15.05 19.35 8.41
CA GLU A 28 15.27 19.35 6.96
C GLU A 28 14.09 18.74 6.23
N ILE A 29 13.73 19.32 5.08
CA ILE A 29 12.64 18.87 4.24
C ILE A 29 13.16 17.81 3.26
N TRP A 30 12.53 16.63 3.31
CA TRP A 30 12.75 15.54 2.39
C TRP A 30 11.55 15.34 1.48
N VAL A 31 11.81 14.89 0.25
CA VAL A 31 10.77 14.60 -0.74
C VAL A 31 11.03 13.23 -1.34
N ASN A 32 10.13 12.30 -1.08
CA ASN A 32 10.11 10.98 -1.70
C ASN A 32 8.99 10.86 -2.74
N ARG A 33 9.05 9.82 -3.55
CA ARG A 33 8.00 9.46 -4.52
C ARG A 33 7.13 8.37 -3.96
N GLY A 34 5.83 8.60 -3.95
CA GLY A 34 4.83 7.61 -3.60
C GLY A 34 4.11 7.11 -4.84
N TYR A 35 3.71 5.84 -4.81
CA TYR A 35 3.01 5.19 -5.92
C TYR A 35 1.91 4.26 -5.40
N ARG A 36 0.81 4.17 -6.16
CA ARG A 36 -0.18 3.10 -6.05
C ARG A 36 -0.60 2.64 -7.43
N ILE A 37 -0.49 1.34 -7.67
CA ILE A 37 -0.90 0.67 -8.90
C ILE A 37 -2.15 -0.13 -8.58
N GLN A 38 -3.26 0.27 -9.15
CA GLN A 38 -4.54 -0.43 -9.13
C GLN A 38 -4.63 -1.24 -10.42
N MET A 39 -4.26 -2.53 -10.37
CA MET A 39 -4.01 -3.32 -11.57
C MET A 39 -5.28 -3.93 -12.15
N ASN A 40 -6.08 -4.58 -11.32
CA ASN A 40 -7.31 -5.24 -11.75
C ASN A 40 -8.30 -5.35 -10.58
N SER A 41 -9.56 -5.02 -10.82
CA SER A 41 -10.66 -5.11 -9.84
C SER A 41 -11.86 -5.91 -10.38
N ALA A 42 -11.67 -6.76 -11.37
CA ALA A 42 -12.75 -7.49 -12.01
C ALA A 42 -13.49 -8.44 -11.03
N ILE A 43 -12.79 -8.97 -10.05
CA ILE A 43 -13.34 -9.91 -9.06
C ILE A 43 -13.50 -9.32 -7.65
N GLY A 44 -13.15 -8.06 -7.44
CA GLY A 44 -13.27 -7.40 -6.14
C GLY A 44 -12.35 -6.20 -5.98
N PRO A 45 -12.35 -5.52 -4.82
CA PRO A 45 -11.50 -4.36 -4.56
C PRO A 45 -10.03 -4.65 -4.81
N TYR A 46 -9.29 -3.62 -5.25
CA TYR A 46 -7.84 -3.75 -5.38
C TYR A 46 -7.24 -4.13 -4.02
N LYS A 47 -6.34 -5.11 -4.02
CA LYS A 47 -5.71 -5.61 -2.79
C LYS A 47 -4.24 -5.89 -3.03
N GLY A 48 -3.39 -5.40 -2.12
CA GLY A 48 -1.96 -5.70 -2.15
C GLY A 48 -1.13 -4.74 -1.31
N GLY A 49 0.13 -5.13 -1.05
CA GLY A 49 1.02 -4.46 -0.11
C GLY A 49 1.52 -3.09 -0.53
N LEU A 50 2.02 -2.36 0.45
CA LEU A 50 2.82 -1.15 0.30
C LEU A 50 4.27 -1.50 0.67
N ARG A 51 5.23 -1.14 -0.18
CA ARG A 51 6.66 -1.38 0.02
C ARG A 51 7.39 -0.05 0.23
N PHE A 52 8.17 0.06 1.31
CA PHE A 52 9.08 1.19 1.52
C PHE A 52 10.51 0.68 1.41
N HIS A 53 11.15 1.01 0.29
CA HIS A 53 12.51 0.59 -0.01
C HIS A 53 13.13 1.50 -1.08
N PRO A 54 14.42 1.84 -1.01
CA PRO A 54 15.07 2.74 -1.98
C PRO A 54 14.98 2.30 -3.44
N SER A 55 14.86 0.99 -3.70
CA SER A 55 14.74 0.45 -5.05
C SER A 55 13.35 0.62 -5.66
N VAL A 56 12.36 1.07 -4.89
CA VAL A 56 10.98 1.19 -5.38
C VAL A 56 10.89 2.21 -6.50
N ASN A 57 10.34 1.77 -7.61
CA ASN A 57 10.01 2.60 -8.76
C ASN A 57 8.74 2.07 -9.43
N LEU A 58 8.23 2.84 -10.38
CA LEU A 58 6.98 2.54 -11.05
C LEU A 58 6.99 1.19 -11.80
N SER A 59 8.12 0.83 -12.41
CA SER A 59 8.27 -0.42 -13.17
C SER A 59 8.19 -1.65 -12.27
N ILE A 60 8.92 -1.64 -11.17
CA ILE A 60 8.90 -2.71 -10.15
C ILE A 60 7.49 -2.87 -9.58
N LEU A 61 6.82 -1.77 -9.24
CA LEU A 61 5.47 -1.85 -8.67
C LEU A 61 4.43 -2.33 -9.68
N LYS A 62 4.57 -2.03 -10.98
CA LYS A 62 3.72 -2.60 -12.03
C LYS A 62 3.86 -4.12 -12.09
N PHE A 63 5.08 -4.62 -12.10
CA PHE A 63 5.35 -6.06 -12.09
C PHE A 63 4.76 -6.73 -10.85
N LEU A 64 5.03 -6.20 -9.66
CA LEU A 64 4.50 -6.72 -8.41
C LEU A 64 2.96 -6.65 -8.32
N ALA A 65 2.34 -5.64 -8.91
CA ALA A 65 0.88 -5.53 -8.98
C ALA A 65 0.29 -6.58 -9.92
N PHE A 66 0.96 -6.87 -11.02
CA PHE A 66 0.60 -7.94 -11.94
C PHE A 66 0.66 -9.32 -11.25
N GLU A 67 1.76 -9.64 -10.57
CA GLU A 67 1.88 -10.87 -9.77
C GLU A 67 0.77 -10.97 -8.72
N GLN A 68 0.44 -9.84 -8.08
CA GLN A 68 -0.59 -9.80 -7.04
C GLN A 68 -1.97 -10.16 -7.57
N VAL A 69 -2.31 -9.83 -8.83
CA VAL A 69 -3.57 -10.23 -9.45
C VAL A 69 -3.70 -11.75 -9.50
N PHE A 70 -2.67 -12.45 -9.96
CA PHE A 70 -2.68 -13.91 -10.02
C PHE A 70 -2.71 -14.53 -8.63
N LYS A 71 -1.88 -14.03 -7.73
CA LYS A 71 -1.86 -14.51 -6.34
C LYS A 71 -3.24 -14.40 -5.69
N ASN A 72 -3.94 -13.30 -5.85
CA ASN A 72 -5.25 -13.08 -5.27
C ASN A 72 -6.33 -13.93 -5.94
N SER A 73 -6.28 -14.10 -7.26
CA SER A 73 -7.25 -14.93 -7.99
C SER A 73 -7.24 -16.40 -7.56
N LEU A 74 -6.08 -16.90 -7.11
CA LEU A 74 -5.92 -18.27 -6.62
C LEU A 74 -6.47 -18.48 -5.20
N THR A 75 -6.83 -17.43 -4.49
CA THR A 75 -7.36 -17.52 -3.11
C THR A 75 -8.85 -17.85 -3.07
N THR A 76 -9.55 -17.82 -4.19
CA THR A 76 -11.03 -17.94 -4.29
C THR A 76 -11.80 -16.81 -3.60
N LEU A 77 -11.13 -15.81 -3.03
CA LEU A 77 -11.73 -14.66 -2.39
C LEU A 77 -11.98 -13.52 -3.40
N PRO A 78 -13.04 -12.71 -3.20
CA PRO A 78 -13.37 -11.60 -4.09
C PRO A 78 -12.40 -10.42 -3.90
N MET A 79 -11.17 -10.58 -4.35
CA MET A 79 -10.10 -9.59 -4.25
C MET A 79 -9.44 -9.37 -5.60
N GLY A 80 -9.36 -8.12 -6.01
CA GLY A 80 -8.53 -7.71 -7.14
C GLY A 80 -7.06 -7.64 -6.79
N GLY A 81 -6.24 -7.04 -7.64
CA GLY A 81 -4.80 -6.90 -7.45
C GLY A 81 -4.33 -5.46 -7.52
N GLY A 82 -3.49 -5.08 -6.56
CA GLY A 82 -2.83 -3.78 -6.53
C GLY A 82 -1.51 -3.83 -5.78
N LYS A 83 -0.66 -2.84 -6.00
CA LYS A 83 0.61 -2.70 -5.29
C LYS A 83 0.95 -1.23 -5.14
N GLY A 84 1.64 -0.87 -4.08
CA GLY A 84 2.10 0.50 -3.89
C GLY A 84 3.39 0.56 -3.11
N GLY A 85 3.84 1.76 -2.84
CA GLY A 85 5.03 1.99 -2.05
C GLY A 85 5.72 3.31 -2.32
N SER A 86 6.92 3.43 -1.80
CA SER A 86 7.77 4.60 -1.93
C SER A 86 9.24 4.21 -1.96
N ASP A 87 10.05 5.07 -2.55
CA ASP A 87 11.52 5.02 -2.51
C ASP A 87 12.11 5.43 -1.14
N PHE A 88 11.27 5.65 -0.14
CA PHE A 88 11.66 5.91 1.23
C PHE A 88 12.33 4.67 1.86
N ASP A 89 13.49 4.88 2.50
CA ASP A 89 14.16 3.85 3.30
C ASP A 89 13.87 4.07 4.79
N PRO A 90 13.13 3.16 5.44
CA PRO A 90 12.87 3.26 6.87
C PRO A 90 14.07 2.86 7.73
N LYS A 91 15.11 2.23 7.15
CA LYS A 91 16.29 1.79 7.92
C LYS A 91 17.08 3.01 8.40
N GLY A 92 17.41 3.01 9.69
CA GLY A 92 18.18 4.08 10.32
C GLY A 92 17.41 5.37 10.57
N ARG A 93 16.11 5.39 10.28
CA ARG A 93 15.24 6.53 10.61
C ARG A 93 14.65 6.38 12.01
N SER A 94 14.43 7.52 12.67
CA SER A 94 13.75 7.53 13.96
C SER A 94 12.27 7.15 13.84
N GLU A 95 11.66 6.74 14.95
CA GLU A 95 10.22 6.48 15.02
C GLU A 95 9.39 7.70 14.58
N ASN A 96 9.81 8.89 14.99
CA ASN A 96 9.14 10.13 14.64
C ASN A 96 9.25 10.47 13.15
N GLU A 97 10.39 10.22 12.55
CA GLU A 97 10.60 10.38 11.10
C GLU A 97 9.71 9.43 10.31
N ILE A 98 9.68 8.15 10.70
CA ILE A 98 8.82 7.14 10.07
C ILE A 98 7.34 7.50 10.22
N MET A 99 6.93 7.97 11.40
CA MET A 99 5.55 8.42 11.63
C MET A 99 5.18 9.60 10.72
N ARG A 100 6.03 10.64 10.66
CA ARG A 100 5.80 11.82 9.80
C ARG A 100 5.74 11.43 8.33
N PHE A 101 6.64 10.54 7.89
CA PHE A 101 6.61 10.02 6.53
C PHE A 101 5.29 9.26 6.23
N CYS A 102 4.88 8.33 7.09
CA CYS A 102 3.64 7.56 6.94
C CYS A 102 2.41 8.47 6.89
N GLN A 103 2.38 9.51 7.72
CA GLN A 103 1.29 10.50 7.72
C GLN A 103 1.25 11.29 6.42
N ALA A 104 2.42 11.77 5.95
CA ALA A 104 2.52 12.49 4.68
C ALA A 104 2.14 11.60 3.49
N PHE A 105 2.60 10.34 3.46
CA PHE A 105 2.26 9.35 2.44
C PHE A 105 0.74 9.11 2.39
N MET A 106 0.10 8.93 3.54
CA MET A 106 -1.35 8.70 3.62
C MET A 106 -2.16 9.94 3.26
N THR A 107 -1.67 11.14 3.54
CA THR A 107 -2.32 12.40 3.15
C THR A 107 -2.54 12.51 1.64
N GLU A 108 -1.62 11.94 0.86
CA GLU A 108 -1.78 11.89 -0.60
C GLU A 108 -2.61 10.67 -1.04
N LEU A 109 -2.42 9.52 -0.38
CA LEU A 109 -3.03 8.27 -0.82
C LEU A 109 -4.51 8.12 -0.45
N TYR A 110 -4.98 8.71 0.66
CA TYR A 110 -6.30 8.41 1.24
C TYR A 110 -7.47 8.59 0.27
N ARG A 111 -7.36 9.53 -0.69
CA ARG A 111 -8.41 9.81 -1.69
C ARG A 111 -8.63 8.66 -2.70
N HIS A 112 -7.69 7.75 -2.76
CA HIS A 112 -7.63 6.70 -3.79
C HIS A 112 -7.88 5.30 -3.22
N ILE A 113 -8.04 5.18 -1.91
CA ILE A 113 -8.22 3.91 -1.21
C ILE A 113 -9.52 3.92 -0.40
N GLY A 114 -9.98 2.76 -0.05
CA GLY A 114 -11.20 2.59 0.74
C GLY A 114 -11.54 1.11 0.91
N PRO A 115 -12.45 0.76 1.83
CA PRO A 115 -12.77 -0.63 2.15
C PRO A 115 -13.32 -1.41 0.94
N ASP A 116 -14.05 -0.73 0.06
CA ASP A 116 -14.72 -1.34 -1.10
C ASP A 116 -14.03 -1.01 -2.43
N THR A 117 -12.97 -0.20 -2.40
CA THR A 117 -12.26 0.26 -3.60
C THR A 117 -10.86 -0.33 -3.70
N ASP A 118 -10.04 -0.06 -2.69
CA ASP A 118 -8.63 -0.46 -2.67
C ASP A 118 -8.16 -0.60 -1.22
N VAL A 119 -7.73 -1.79 -0.84
CA VAL A 119 -7.32 -2.13 0.52
C VAL A 119 -5.84 -2.48 0.54
N PRO A 120 -4.95 -1.53 0.86
CA PRO A 120 -3.54 -1.79 1.01
C PRO A 120 -3.21 -2.68 2.22
N ALA A 121 -2.03 -3.27 2.20
CA ALA A 121 -1.49 -4.11 3.26
C ALA A 121 -0.01 -3.78 3.50
N GLY A 122 0.64 -4.45 4.46
CA GLY A 122 2.08 -4.40 4.64
C GLY A 122 2.84 -5.20 3.57
N ASP A 123 4.09 -4.83 3.40
CA ASP A 123 5.11 -5.50 2.58
C ASP A 123 6.50 -5.10 3.12
N ILE A 124 7.58 -5.29 2.37
CA ILE A 124 8.95 -4.90 2.77
C ILE A 124 8.97 -3.45 3.26
N GLY A 125 9.52 -3.21 4.44
CA GLY A 125 9.60 -1.89 5.07
C GLY A 125 8.27 -1.32 5.60
N VAL A 126 7.18 -2.11 5.56
CA VAL A 126 5.85 -1.71 6.05
C VAL A 126 5.27 -2.81 6.93
N GLY A 127 5.47 -2.69 8.22
CA GLY A 127 4.92 -3.58 9.24
C GLY A 127 3.69 -3.01 9.95
N GLY A 128 3.33 -3.64 11.08
CA GLY A 128 2.18 -3.21 11.88
C GLY A 128 2.29 -1.77 12.41
N ARG A 129 3.51 -1.31 12.68
CA ARG A 129 3.81 0.07 13.10
C ARG A 129 3.45 1.07 12.01
N GLU A 130 3.96 0.89 10.80
CA GLU A 130 3.71 1.75 9.65
C GLU A 130 2.21 1.74 9.27
N ILE A 131 1.59 0.57 9.29
CA ILE A 131 0.14 0.43 9.10
C ILE A 131 -0.63 1.21 10.16
N GLY A 132 -0.17 1.20 11.42
CA GLY A 132 -0.77 1.98 12.50
C GLY A 132 -0.73 3.48 12.23
N TYR A 133 0.42 4.01 11.87
CA TYR A 133 0.58 5.43 11.55
C TYR A 133 -0.28 5.85 10.34
N MET A 134 -0.29 5.03 9.29
CA MET A 134 -1.10 5.29 8.10
C MET A 134 -2.59 5.22 8.40
N TYR A 135 -3.05 4.24 9.18
CA TYR A 135 -4.46 4.12 9.52
C TYR A 135 -4.94 5.26 10.42
N GLY A 136 -4.13 5.67 11.40
CA GLY A 136 -4.43 6.84 12.22
C GLY A 136 -4.63 8.11 11.38
N GLN A 137 -3.76 8.32 10.40
CA GLN A 137 -3.87 9.46 9.49
C GLN A 137 -5.09 9.32 8.55
N TYR A 138 -5.37 8.13 8.03
CA TYR A 138 -6.58 7.89 7.23
C TYR A 138 -7.84 8.23 8.01
N ARG A 139 -7.96 7.75 9.25
CA ARG A 139 -9.10 8.08 10.13
C ARG A 139 -9.26 9.58 10.34
N LYS A 140 -8.16 10.28 10.53
CA LYS A 140 -8.18 11.74 10.72
C LYS A 140 -8.69 12.49 9.49
N LEU A 141 -8.32 12.01 8.29
CA LEU A 141 -8.66 12.68 7.02
C LEU A 141 -10.05 12.29 6.51
N ALA A 142 -10.38 10.99 6.55
CA ALA A 142 -11.65 10.47 6.05
C ALA A 142 -12.77 10.51 7.08
N ASN A 143 -12.44 10.64 8.37
CA ASN A 143 -13.37 10.56 9.50
C ASN A 143 -14.17 9.25 9.53
N GLU A 144 -13.54 8.14 9.15
CA GLU A 144 -14.17 6.82 9.04
C GLU A 144 -13.40 5.76 9.83
N PHE A 145 -14.14 4.83 10.45
CA PHE A 145 -13.59 3.62 11.05
C PHE A 145 -13.98 2.41 10.19
N THR A 146 -13.20 2.11 9.16
CA THR A 146 -13.54 1.13 8.14
C THR A 146 -12.47 0.04 7.96
N GLY A 147 -12.77 -0.95 7.12
CA GLY A 147 -11.87 -2.04 6.77
C GLY A 147 -10.70 -1.69 5.85
N VAL A 148 -10.43 -0.40 5.61
CA VAL A 148 -9.26 0.03 4.85
C VAL A 148 -7.97 -0.37 5.57
N LEU A 149 -6.94 -0.75 4.85
CA LEU A 149 -5.67 -1.28 5.36
C LEU A 149 -5.81 -2.59 6.15
N THR A 150 -5.13 -3.63 5.72
CA THR A 150 -4.97 -4.87 6.50
C THR A 150 -3.63 -4.89 7.24
N GLY A 151 -3.56 -5.68 8.32
CA GLY A 151 -2.39 -5.70 9.21
C GLY A 151 -2.50 -4.76 10.40
N LYS A 152 -3.71 -4.26 10.67
CA LYS A 152 -4.03 -3.44 11.85
C LYS A 152 -3.96 -4.28 13.14
N GLY A 153 -3.64 -3.63 14.26
CA GLY A 153 -3.74 -4.24 15.57
C GLY A 153 -5.18 -4.62 15.95
N MET A 154 -5.33 -5.68 16.74
CA MET A 154 -6.63 -6.22 17.16
C MET A 154 -7.52 -5.17 17.83
N SER A 155 -6.94 -4.32 18.67
CA SER A 155 -7.65 -3.32 19.45
C SER A 155 -8.26 -2.17 18.63
N TRP A 156 -7.90 -2.04 17.35
CA TRP A 156 -8.34 -0.95 16.47
C TRP A 156 -8.74 -1.42 15.06
N GLY A 157 -9.50 -2.51 15.03
CA GLY A 157 -10.16 -3.00 13.81
C GLY A 157 -9.37 -4.01 13.01
N GLY A 158 -8.32 -4.59 13.58
CA GLY A 158 -7.59 -5.71 12.99
C GLY A 158 -8.24 -7.06 13.25
N SER A 159 -7.77 -8.07 12.56
CA SER A 159 -8.11 -9.48 12.76
C SER A 159 -6.89 -10.26 13.25
N LEU A 160 -7.10 -11.50 13.68
CA LEU A 160 -6.00 -12.40 14.04
C LEU A 160 -4.98 -12.45 12.91
N ILE A 161 -3.77 -12.05 13.26
CA ILE A 161 -2.69 -11.77 12.32
C ILE A 161 -1.94 -13.04 12.00
N ARG A 162 -1.46 -13.07 10.77
CA ARG A 162 -0.36 -13.90 10.32
C ARG A 162 0.87 -12.99 10.08
N PRO A 163 1.60 -12.59 11.12
CA PRO A 163 2.67 -11.58 11.01
C PRO A 163 3.86 -12.02 10.17
N CYS A 164 4.00 -13.30 9.90
CA CYS A 164 5.28 -13.89 9.55
C CYS A 164 5.37 -14.51 8.15
N LEU A 165 4.47 -14.21 7.22
CA LEU A 165 4.54 -14.83 5.90
C LEU A 165 5.64 -14.24 5.02
N LEU A 166 6.03 -13.00 5.26
CA LEU A 166 7.09 -12.32 4.50
C LEU A 166 8.49 -12.50 5.09
N TYR A 167 8.59 -12.74 6.39
CA TYR A 167 9.88 -12.96 7.05
C TYR A 167 10.42 -14.39 6.93
N THR A 168 9.57 -15.37 6.66
CA THR A 168 9.97 -16.77 6.53
C THR A 168 10.27 -17.21 5.09
N SER A 169 9.99 -16.38 4.11
CA SER A 169 10.32 -16.67 2.71
C SER A 169 11.68 -16.13 2.27
N ASP A 170 12.32 -15.30 3.09
CA ASP A 170 13.64 -14.70 2.83
C ASP A 170 14.75 -15.25 3.75
N ALA A 171 14.53 -16.40 4.42
CA ALA A 171 15.53 -17.10 5.23
C ALA A 171 16.06 -18.32 4.51
#